data_f093e5622d311a6ece4433ed22170168
#
_entry.id   f093e5622d311a6ece4433ed22170168
#
_cell.length_a   1.000
_cell.length_b   1.000
_cell.length_c   1.000
_cell.angle_alpha   90.00
_cell.angle_beta   90.00
_cell.angle_gamma   90.00
#
_symmetry.space_group_name_H-M   'P 1'
#
loop_
_entity.id
_entity.type
_entity.pdbx_description
1 polymer ?
#
loop_
_entity_poly.entity_id
_entity_poly.type
_entity_poly.pdbx_seq_one_letter_code
_entity_poly.pdbx_strand_id
1 'polypeptide(L)'
;MNVLNSFVEPFVERAIHESEADIERKEQSGQKVNFTDSLSQFTKDRKVLRDQLVSTLLAGRDTTACTLSWLFYELAYHPAVYAKLRAEVLHTLGTDGKPTYDDLKSMKYMQYCLNESSKPIQ
;
A
#
# COMPACT_ATOMS: atom_id res chain seq x y z
N MET A 1 -12.04 -7.63 14.99
CA MET A 1 -11.63 -6.34 15.63
C MET A 1 -10.44 -6.48 16.58
N ASN A 2 -10.41 -7.48 17.48
CA ASN A 2 -9.31 -7.61 18.45
C ASN A 2 -7.91 -7.79 17.84
N VAL A 3 -7.78 -8.55 16.75
CA VAL A 3 -6.48 -8.81 16.09
C VAL A 3 -5.87 -7.54 15.52
N LEU A 4 -6.67 -6.70 14.84
CA LEU A 4 -6.18 -5.43 14.28
C LEU A 4 -5.77 -4.46 15.38
N ASN A 5 -6.57 -4.37 16.44
CA ASN A 5 -6.23 -3.53 17.59
C ASN A 5 -4.91 -3.97 18.24
N SER A 6 -4.73 -5.27 18.45
CA SER A 6 -3.46 -5.80 18.99
C SER A 6 -2.27 -5.53 18.07
N PHE A 7 -2.48 -5.54 16.75
CA PHE A 7 -1.42 -5.24 15.79
C PHE A 7 -0.99 -3.77 15.81
N VAL A 8 -1.94 -2.84 15.94
CA VAL A 8 -1.62 -1.39 15.92
C VAL A 8 -1.16 -0.86 17.27
N GLU A 9 -1.43 -1.56 18.36
CA GLU A 9 -1.14 -1.14 19.73
C GLU A 9 0.32 -0.70 19.96
N PRO A 10 1.36 -1.45 19.52
CA PRO A 10 2.76 -1.03 19.68
C PRO A 10 3.08 0.29 18.97
N PHE A 11 2.41 0.58 17.85
CA PHE A 11 2.58 1.83 17.12
C PHE A 11 1.91 3.00 17.83
N VAL A 12 0.75 2.76 18.45
CA VAL A 12 0.04 3.75 19.28
C VAL A 12 0.87 4.11 20.50
N GLU A 13 1.40 3.11 21.20
CA GLU A 13 2.28 3.34 22.38
C GLU A 13 3.49 4.18 21.99
N ARG A 14 4.16 3.84 20.90
CA ARG A 14 5.30 4.62 20.39
C ARG A 14 4.89 6.08 20.11
N ALA A 15 3.78 6.28 19.40
CA ALA A 15 3.28 7.61 19.05
C ALA A 15 2.96 8.47 20.28
N ILE A 16 2.45 7.87 21.34
CA ILE A 16 2.15 8.58 22.60
C ILE A 16 3.44 9.06 23.28
N HIS A 17 4.46 8.20 23.31
CA HIS A 17 5.72 8.47 24.02
C HIS A 17 6.72 9.29 23.18
N GLU A 18 6.54 9.38 21.87
CA GLU A 18 7.42 10.13 21.00
C GLU A 18 7.23 11.63 21.17
N SER A 19 8.32 12.34 21.46
CA SER A 19 8.31 13.80 21.62
C SER A 19 8.45 14.53 20.28
N GLU A 20 8.04 15.78 20.21
CA GLU A 20 8.25 16.64 19.04
C GLU A 20 9.75 16.76 18.71
N ALA A 21 10.60 16.87 19.72
CA ALA A 21 12.05 16.91 19.54
C ALA A 21 12.64 15.63 18.90
N ASP A 22 12.02 14.47 19.14
CA ASP A 22 12.46 13.22 18.50
C ASP A 22 12.08 13.18 17.02
N ILE A 23 10.93 13.74 16.67
CA ILE A 23 10.46 13.84 15.28
C ILE A 23 11.33 14.85 14.51
N GLU A 24 11.60 16.03 15.10
CA GLU A 24 12.51 17.02 14.51
C GLU A 24 13.92 16.46 14.29
N ARG A 25 14.40 15.65 15.23
CA ARG A 25 15.70 14.99 15.10
C ARG A 25 15.72 13.99 13.95
N LYS A 26 14.61 13.25 13.72
CA LYS A 26 14.45 12.36 12.55
C LYS A 26 14.52 13.17 11.24
N GLU A 27 13.80 14.28 11.16
CA GLU A 27 13.82 15.16 9.98
C GLU A 27 15.23 15.69 9.69
N GLN A 28 15.92 16.20 10.72
CA GLN A 28 17.30 16.71 10.59
C GLN A 28 18.30 15.64 10.22
N SER A 29 18.09 14.39 10.64
CA SER A 29 18.96 13.24 10.30
C SER A 29 18.66 12.64 8.92
N GLY A 30 17.68 13.16 8.17
CA GLY A 30 17.25 12.62 6.88
C GLY A 30 16.47 11.31 6.98
N GLN A 31 16.02 10.92 8.17
CA GLN A 31 15.13 9.79 8.35
C GLN A 31 13.71 10.17 7.89
N LYS A 32 13.02 9.21 7.26
CA LYS A 32 11.65 9.44 6.82
C LYS A 32 10.71 9.52 8.01
N VAL A 33 10.05 10.65 8.15
CA VAL A 33 8.89 10.82 9.03
C VAL A 33 7.74 10.02 8.45
N ASN A 34 7.15 9.15 9.24
CA ASN A 34 6.05 8.30 8.81
C ASN A 34 4.69 8.89 9.24
N PHE A 35 3.61 8.26 8.77
CA PHE A 35 2.24 8.71 9.09
C PHE A 35 1.97 8.78 10.60
N THR A 36 2.48 7.82 11.38
CA THR A 36 2.31 7.77 12.82
C THR A 36 3.01 8.93 13.51
N ASP A 37 4.24 9.26 13.08
CA ASP A 37 5.02 10.38 13.58
C ASP A 37 4.25 11.71 13.36
N SER A 38 3.78 11.92 12.12
CA SER A 38 2.99 13.13 11.78
C SER A 38 1.69 13.19 12.56
N LEU A 39 0.97 12.07 12.71
CA LEU A 39 -0.29 12.06 13.46
C LEU A 39 -0.08 12.36 14.95
N SER A 40 1.05 11.91 15.53
CA SER A 40 1.39 12.14 16.93
C SER A 40 1.69 13.59 17.27
N GLN A 41 2.02 14.42 16.28
CA GLN A 41 2.17 15.88 16.45
C GLN A 41 0.82 16.58 16.65
N PHE A 42 -0.27 16.03 16.06
CA PHE A 42 -1.60 16.63 16.19
C PHE A 42 -2.35 16.16 17.42
N THR A 43 -2.13 14.93 17.87
CA THR A 43 -2.86 14.38 19.01
C THR A 43 -2.08 13.26 19.71
N LYS A 44 -2.24 13.19 21.03
CA LYS A 44 -1.77 12.08 21.87
C LYS A 44 -2.94 11.24 22.41
N ASP A 45 -4.15 11.48 21.92
CA ASP A 45 -5.31 10.66 22.29
C ASP A 45 -5.18 9.25 21.71
N ARG A 46 -5.02 8.28 22.60
CA ARG A 46 -4.86 6.86 22.29
C ARG A 46 -5.96 6.32 21.37
N LYS A 47 -7.20 6.70 21.61
CA LYS A 47 -8.34 6.26 20.83
C LYS A 47 -8.26 6.81 19.40
N VAL A 48 -7.99 8.08 19.25
CA VAL A 48 -7.87 8.73 17.95
C VAL A 48 -6.70 8.14 17.17
N LEU A 49 -5.53 7.98 17.76
CA LEU A 49 -4.35 7.38 17.15
C LEU A 49 -4.67 5.96 16.65
N ARG A 50 -5.25 5.12 17.50
CA ARG A 50 -5.63 3.74 17.15
C ARG A 50 -6.63 3.72 16.00
N ASP A 51 -7.70 4.49 16.11
CA ASP A 51 -8.79 4.47 15.13
C ASP A 51 -8.31 4.97 13.75
N GLN A 52 -7.43 5.96 13.70
CA GLN A 52 -6.81 6.45 12.47
C GLN A 52 -5.84 5.44 11.86
N LEU A 53 -5.01 4.78 12.67
CA LEU A 53 -4.09 3.74 12.20
C LEU A 53 -4.86 2.53 11.64
N VAL A 54 -5.90 2.07 12.34
CA VAL A 54 -6.76 0.98 11.87
C VAL A 54 -7.47 1.35 10.57
N SER A 55 -8.03 2.56 10.48
CA SER A 55 -8.70 3.05 9.26
C SER A 55 -7.75 3.10 8.07
N THR A 56 -6.55 3.63 8.25
CA THR A 56 -5.54 3.71 7.19
C THR A 56 -5.08 2.32 6.74
N LEU A 57 -4.87 1.41 7.69
CA LEU A 57 -4.48 0.02 7.40
C LEU A 57 -5.56 -0.71 6.60
N LEU A 58 -6.83 -0.58 7.01
CA LEU A 58 -7.97 -1.19 6.30
C LEU A 58 -8.12 -0.61 4.89
N ALA A 59 -8.06 0.72 4.77
CA ALA A 59 -8.19 1.39 3.48
C ALA A 59 -7.10 0.95 2.49
N GLY A 60 -5.84 0.84 2.93
CA GLY A 60 -4.73 0.46 2.06
C GLY A 60 -4.67 -1.04 1.74
N ARG A 61 -5.10 -1.89 2.67
CA ARG A 61 -5.03 -3.34 2.52
C ARG A 61 -6.18 -3.92 1.70
N ASP A 62 -7.41 -3.61 2.09
CA ASP A 62 -8.59 -4.32 1.56
C ASP A 62 -8.88 -3.91 0.12
N THR A 63 -8.71 -2.64 -0.23
CA THR A 63 -8.87 -2.16 -1.61
C THR A 63 -7.85 -2.79 -2.55
N THR A 64 -6.58 -2.82 -2.16
CA THR A 64 -5.50 -3.43 -2.95
C THR A 64 -5.70 -4.93 -3.10
N ALA A 65 -6.05 -5.63 -2.01
CA ALA A 65 -6.30 -7.06 -2.03
C ALA A 65 -7.49 -7.41 -2.93
N CYS A 66 -8.57 -6.64 -2.86
CA CYS A 66 -9.74 -6.81 -3.70
C CYS A 66 -9.40 -6.62 -5.19
N THR A 67 -8.71 -5.54 -5.54
CA THR A 67 -8.29 -5.26 -6.92
C THR A 67 -7.42 -6.38 -7.49
N LEU A 68 -6.42 -6.83 -6.72
CA LEU A 68 -5.55 -7.93 -7.15
C LEU A 68 -6.30 -9.26 -7.28
N SER A 69 -7.17 -9.58 -6.34
CA SER A 69 -7.97 -10.82 -6.39
C SER A 69 -8.86 -10.83 -7.62
N TRP A 70 -9.50 -9.72 -7.93
CA TRP A 70 -10.34 -9.58 -9.10
C TRP A 70 -9.54 -9.64 -10.40
N LEU A 71 -8.41 -8.96 -10.47
CA LEU A 71 -7.51 -9.03 -11.62
C LEU A 71 -7.07 -10.46 -11.90
N PHE A 72 -6.61 -11.21 -10.90
CA PHE A 72 -6.19 -12.59 -11.09
C PHE A 72 -7.35 -13.52 -11.46
N TYR A 73 -8.53 -13.29 -10.92
CA TYR A 73 -9.73 -14.01 -11.33
C TYR A 73 -10.02 -13.80 -12.82
N GLU A 74 -10.06 -12.57 -13.30
CA GLU A 74 -10.26 -12.26 -14.72
C GLU A 74 -9.17 -12.84 -15.62
N LEU A 75 -7.91 -12.74 -15.22
CA LEU A 75 -6.79 -13.31 -15.98
C LEU A 75 -6.87 -14.83 -16.10
N ALA A 76 -7.43 -15.53 -15.12
CA ALA A 76 -7.65 -16.97 -15.17
C ALA A 76 -8.67 -17.38 -16.26
N TYR A 77 -9.68 -16.54 -16.50
CA TYR A 77 -10.67 -16.76 -17.56
C TYR A 77 -10.22 -16.27 -18.94
N HIS A 78 -9.19 -15.42 -19.00
CA HIS A 78 -8.69 -14.82 -20.24
C HIS A 78 -7.21 -15.13 -20.49
N PRO A 79 -6.83 -16.40 -20.82
CA PRO A 79 -5.44 -16.83 -20.95
C PRO A 79 -4.64 -16.06 -22.01
N ALA A 80 -5.29 -15.58 -23.08
CA ALA A 80 -4.64 -14.75 -24.10
C ALA A 80 -4.22 -13.37 -23.52
N VAL A 81 -5.03 -12.76 -22.66
CA VAL A 81 -4.73 -11.53 -21.97
C VAL A 81 -3.57 -11.75 -20.98
N TYR A 82 -3.64 -12.84 -20.22
CA TYR A 82 -2.56 -13.23 -19.31
C TYR A 82 -1.22 -13.40 -20.04
N ALA A 83 -1.20 -14.13 -21.16
CA ALA A 83 0.02 -14.35 -21.94
C ALA A 83 0.62 -13.04 -22.45
N LYS A 84 -0.22 -12.12 -22.93
CA LYS A 84 0.22 -10.80 -23.39
C LYS A 84 0.75 -9.94 -22.25
N LEU A 85 0.06 -9.90 -21.11
CA LEU A 85 0.50 -9.19 -19.91
C LEU A 85 1.85 -9.74 -19.41
N ARG A 86 1.97 -11.08 -19.34
CA ARG A 86 3.21 -11.73 -18.95
C ARG A 86 4.36 -11.40 -19.90
N ALA A 87 4.11 -11.34 -21.21
CA ALA A 87 5.11 -10.98 -22.20
C ALA A 87 5.61 -9.54 -22.00
N GLU A 88 4.72 -8.57 -21.73
CA GLU A 88 5.11 -7.19 -21.43
C GLU A 88 5.98 -7.11 -20.17
N VAL A 89 5.58 -7.78 -19.08
CA VAL A 89 6.33 -7.80 -17.82
C VAL A 89 7.72 -8.40 -18.03
N LEU A 90 7.82 -9.55 -18.69
CA LEU A 90 9.10 -10.21 -18.96
C LEU A 90 9.99 -9.41 -19.90
N HIS A 91 9.41 -8.72 -20.88
CA HIS A 91 10.16 -7.83 -21.78
C HIS A 91 10.76 -6.65 -21.03
N THR A 92 10.00 -6.06 -20.09
CA THR A 92 10.43 -4.86 -19.34
C THR A 92 11.40 -5.20 -18.20
N LEU A 93 11.16 -6.29 -17.46
CA LEU A 93 11.90 -6.62 -16.23
C LEU A 93 12.84 -7.82 -16.36
N GLY A 94 12.69 -8.64 -17.40
CA GLY A 94 13.34 -9.95 -17.43
C GLY A 94 12.74 -10.91 -16.40
N THR A 95 13.50 -11.98 -16.07
CA THR A 95 13.07 -13.02 -15.12
C THR A 95 13.31 -12.64 -13.65
N ASP A 96 14.32 -11.81 -13.38
CA ASP A 96 14.81 -11.50 -12.04
C ASP A 96 14.85 -9.98 -11.74
N GLY A 97 14.30 -9.17 -12.64
CA GLY A 97 14.33 -7.72 -12.54
C GLY A 97 13.45 -7.18 -11.41
N LYS A 98 13.99 -6.24 -10.64
CA LYS A 98 13.20 -5.46 -9.68
C LYS A 98 12.63 -4.26 -10.40
N PRO A 99 11.30 -4.05 -10.38
CA PRO A 99 10.67 -2.93 -11.07
C PRO A 99 11.10 -1.59 -10.46
N THR A 100 11.46 -0.66 -11.31
CA THR A 100 11.59 0.76 -10.96
C THR A 100 10.25 1.47 -11.18
N TYR A 101 10.14 2.70 -10.72
CA TYR A 101 8.95 3.54 -10.97
C TYR A 101 8.71 3.76 -12.48
N ASP A 102 9.78 3.97 -13.24
CA ASP A 102 9.69 4.19 -14.69
C ASP A 102 9.27 2.93 -15.44
N ASP A 103 9.74 1.75 -15.03
CA ASP A 103 9.29 0.48 -15.56
C ASP A 103 7.79 0.30 -15.37
N LEU A 104 7.28 0.55 -14.15
CA LEU A 104 5.84 0.45 -13.86
C LEU A 104 5.01 1.44 -14.70
N LYS A 105 5.53 2.63 -14.94
CA LYS A 105 4.89 3.62 -15.82
C LYS A 105 4.92 3.24 -17.29
N SER A 106 5.93 2.53 -17.75
CA SER A 106 6.10 2.12 -19.15
C SER A 106 5.19 0.96 -19.54
N MET A 107 4.82 0.08 -18.60
CA MET A 107 3.97 -1.10 -18.84
C MET A 107 2.50 -0.69 -19.06
N LYS A 108 2.19 -0.26 -20.29
CA LYS A 108 0.86 0.25 -20.64
C LYS A 108 -0.23 -0.81 -20.62
N TYR A 109 0.10 -2.03 -21.07
CA TYR A 109 -0.86 -3.12 -21.08
C TYR A 109 -1.26 -3.57 -19.69
N MET A 110 -0.30 -3.58 -18.75
CA MET A 110 -0.58 -3.80 -17.34
C MET A 110 -1.56 -2.75 -16.78
N GLN A 111 -1.34 -1.48 -17.11
CA GLN A 111 -2.25 -0.40 -16.69
C GLN A 111 -3.66 -0.58 -17.27
N TYR A 112 -3.77 -1.02 -18.54
CA TYR A 112 -5.08 -1.31 -19.15
C TYR A 112 -5.77 -2.49 -18.46
N CYS A 113 -5.05 -3.57 -18.15
CA CYS A 113 -5.61 -4.71 -17.43
C CYS A 113 -6.14 -4.32 -16.04
N LEU A 114 -5.39 -3.51 -15.29
CA LEU A 114 -5.81 -2.99 -13.98
C LEU A 114 -7.05 -2.09 -14.09
N ASN A 115 -7.07 -1.18 -15.06
CA ASN A 115 -8.21 -0.29 -15.28
C ASN A 115 -9.45 -1.06 -15.71
N GLU A 116 -9.30 -2.07 -16.56
CA GLU A 116 -10.41 -2.90 -17.03
C GLU A 116 -10.99 -3.76 -15.91
N SER A 117 -10.12 -4.39 -15.10
CA SER A 117 -10.56 -5.19 -13.94
C SER A 117 -11.27 -4.38 -12.86
N SER A 118 -11.09 -3.06 -12.84
CA SER A 118 -11.74 -2.17 -11.87
C SER A 118 -13.11 -1.66 -12.34
N LYS A 119 -13.55 -1.99 -13.57
CA LYS A 119 -14.87 -1.62 -14.05
C LYS A 119 -15.94 -2.50 -13.42
N PRO A 120 -17.11 -1.94 -13.05
CA PRO A 120 -18.21 -2.76 -12.56
C PRO A 120 -18.65 -3.75 -13.65
N ILE A 121 -18.96 -4.98 -13.23
CA ILE A 121 -19.54 -5.99 -14.12
C ILE A 121 -20.91 -5.46 -14.56
N GLN A 122 -21.07 -5.22 -15.84
CA GLN A 122 -22.36 -4.91 -16.46
C GLN A 122 -23.07 -6.19 -16.87
#